data_66f2dc240913791d0fd7a37321d87b58
#
_entry.id   66f2dc240913791d0fd7a37321d87b58
#
_cell.length_a   1.000
_cell.length_b   1.000
_cell.length_c   1.000
_cell.angle_alpha   90.00
_cell.angle_beta   90.00
_cell.angle_gamma   90.00
#
_symmetry.space_group_name_H-M   'P 1'
#
loop_
_entity.id
_entity.type
_entity.pdbx_description
1 polymer ?
#
loop_
_entity_poly.entity_id
_entity_poly.type
_entity_poly.pdbx_seq_one_letter_code
_entity_poly.pdbx_strand_id
1 'polypeptide(L)'
;FASGLKISRPELQVWVVTGDGDALSIGGNHLIHALRRNVDLKILLFNNRIYGLTKGQYSPTSEQGKKTKSTPHGSVDYPLNPLSLALAAEATFVARTIDADTKHLAEILKRAARHKGSAFVEIYQNCNIFNDGAFKSFADKKVRDDRTVVLEHDKPMIFGKEGDKGIRLEGLKPVVVDVAGEADEAGLLVHDEKTPDPTLANLLARLEEADESTPVPVGVFRALDKPTYDGLLDEQMAEARQKPGAGDMEALLAGSETWTVN
;
A
#
# COMPACT_ATOMS: atom_id res chain seq x y z
N PHE A 1 13.53 4.02 11.79
CA PHE A 1 14.81 3.34 11.62
C PHE A 1 15.13 3.12 10.12
N ALA A 2 14.26 2.46 9.34
CA ALA A 2 14.47 2.15 7.92
C ALA A 2 14.73 3.41 7.07
N SER A 3 13.99 4.50 7.30
CA SER A 3 14.21 5.78 6.60
C SER A 3 15.60 6.36 6.88
N GLY A 4 16.07 6.30 8.14
CA GLY A 4 17.42 6.73 8.49
C GLY A 4 18.50 5.89 7.82
N LEU A 5 18.30 4.56 7.77
CA LEU A 5 19.20 3.65 7.06
C LEU A 5 19.27 4.01 5.55
N LYS A 6 18.12 4.21 4.90
CA LYS A 6 18.08 4.55 3.47
C LYS A 6 18.77 5.87 3.17
N ILE A 7 18.53 6.91 3.99
CA ILE A 7 19.17 8.23 3.81
C ILE A 7 20.68 8.17 4.02
N SER A 8 21.17 7.39 5.00
CA SER A 8 22.62 7.27 5.26
C SER A 8 23.34 6.31 4.32
N ARG A 9 22.62 5.39 3.69
CA ARG A 9 23.14 4.36 2.76
C ARG A 9 22.22 4.26 1.54
N PRO A 10 22.26 5.27 0.63
CA PRO A 10 21.33 5.35 -0.50
C PRO A 10 21.48 4.21 -1.53
N GLU A 11 22.62 3.52 -1.53
CA GLU A 11 22.86 2.37 -2.40
C GLU A 11 22.11 1.10 -1.97
N LEU A 12 21.63 1.03 -0.72
CA LEU A 12 20.90 -0.13 -0.22
C LEU A 12 19.46 -0.16 -0.71
N GLN A 13 18.98 -1.34 -1.06
CA GLN A 13 17.55 -1.59 -1.20
C GLN A 13 16.99 -2.00 0.16
N VAL A 14 16.17 -1.14 0.75
CA VAL A 14 15.65 -1.33 2.12
C VAL A 14 14.22 -1.85 2.05
N TRP A 15 13.99 -3.01 2.67
CA TRP A 15 12.69 -3.64 2.79
C TRP A 15 12.22 -3.60 4.24
N VAL A 16 10.96 -3.19 4.43
CA VAL A 16 10.27 -3.19 5.72
C VAL A 16 9.17 -4.22 5.66
N VAL A 17 9.23 -5.20 6.55
CA VAL A 17 8.19 -6.22 6.71
C VAL A 17 7.44 -5.92 7.99
N THR A 18 6.12 -5.78 7.91
CA THR A 18 5.28 -5.38 9.02
C THR A 18 3.91 -6.05 8.97
N GLY A 19 3.26 -6.20 10.10
CA GLY A 19 1.87 -6.64 10.20
C GLY A 19 0.89 -5.47 10.12
N ASP A 20 -0.37 -5.78 9.85
CA ASP A 20 -1.46 -4.81 9.84
C ASP A 20 -1.63 -4.11 11.20
N GLY A 21 -1.48 -4.86 12.29
CA GLY A 21 -1.52 -4.31 13.65
C GLY A 21 -0.40 -3.32 13.91
N ASP A 22 0.84 -3.67 13.55
CA ASP A 22 2.01 -2.83 13.83
C ASP A 22 2.01 -1.57 12.96
N ALA A 23 1.81 -1.72 11.65
CA ALA A 23 1.91 -0.61 10.71
C ALA A 23 0.77 0.41 10.84
N LEU A 24 -0.45 -0.05 11.16
CA LEU A 24 -1.66 0.78 11.12
C LEU A 24 -2.11 1.28 12.50
N SER A 25 -1.53 0.73 13.58
CA SER A 25 -1.75 1.20 14.95
C SER A 25 -0.55 2.06 15.40
N ILE A 26 0.38 1.51 16.18
CA ILE A 26 1.52 2.26 16.71
C ILE A 26 2.44 2.82 15.60
N GLY A 27 2.56 2.13 14.47
CA GLY A 27 3.36 2.53 13.31
C GLY A 27 2.68 3.52 12.37
N GLY A 28 1.38 3.81 12.54
CA GLY A 28 0.57 4.57 11.56
C GLY A 28 1.18 5.92 11.19
N ASN A 29 1.64 6.68 12.18
CA ASN A 29 2.29 7.96 11.94
C ASN A 29 3.60 7.82 11.13
N HIS A 30 4.41 6.81 11.45
CA HIS A 30 5.66 6.55 10.72
C HIS A 30 5.41 6.10 9.29
N LEU A 31 4.39 5.26 9.07
CA LEU A 31 3.98 4.80 7.74
C LEU A 31 3.56 6.00 6.87
N ILE A 32 2.64 6.83 7.35
CA ILE A 32 2.16 8.02 6.63
C ILE A 32 3.33 8.93 6.24
N HIS A 33 4.24 9.21 7.18
CA HIS A 33 5.36 10.11 6.91
C HIS A 33 6.43 9.51 5.99
N ALA A 34 6.66 8.20 6.00
CA ALA A 34 7.55 7.54 5.04
C ALA A 34 6.96 7.62 3.61
N LEU A 35 5.68 7.31 3.46
CA LEU A 35 4.98 7.32 2.17
C LEU A 35 4.90 8.73 1.57
N ARG A 36 4.40 9.75 2.34
CA ARG A 36 4.26 11.13 1.83
C ARG A 36 5.58 11.78 1.44
N ARG A 37 6.69 11.37 2.04
CA ARG A 37 8.04 11.84 1.69
C ARG A 37 8.61 11.11 0.48
N ASN A 38 7.99 10.06 0.04
CA ASN A 38 8.51 9.19 -1.02
C ASN A 38 9.94 8.70 -0.75
N VAL A 39 10.23 8.26 0.49
CA VAL A 39 11.51 7.63 0.82
C VAL A 39 11.62 6.31 0.07
N ASP A 40 12.75 6.01 -0.59
CA ASP A 40 12.90 4.79 -1.39
C ASP A 40 12.95 3.53 -0.51
N LEU A 41 11.79 3.14 -0.02
CA LEU A 41 11.54 1.96 0.83
C LEU A 41 10.55 1.02 0.17
N LYS A 42 10.71 -0.27 0.42
CA LYS A 42 9.75 -1.32 0.04
C LYS A 42 9.05 -1.81 1.29
N ILE A 43 7.78 -1.44 1.46
CA ILE A 43 7.00 -1.73 2.67
C ILE A 43 6.01 -2.84 2.34
N LEU A 44 6.19 -4.00 2.98
CA LEU A 44 5.31 -5.16 2.87
C LEU A 44 4.42 -5.25 4.11
N LEU A 45 3.13 -5.00 3.92
CA LEU A 45 2.12 -5.12 4.96
C LEU A 45 1.47 -6.50 4.88
N PHE A 46 1.79 -7.38 5.81
CA PHE A 46 1.09 -8.65 5.95
C PHE A 46 -0.23 -8.41 6.72
N ASN A 47 -1.33 -8.39 5.97
CA ASN A 47 -2.65 -8.19 6.52
C ASN A 47 -3.33 -9.53 6.79
N ASN A 48 -3.45 -9.91 8.06
CA ASN A 48 -4.17 -11.10 8.48
C ASN A 48 -5.37 -10.81 9.40
N ARG A 49 -5.71 -9.53 9.55
CA ARG A 49 -6.85 -9.03 10.34
C ARG A 49 -6.83 -9.49 11.80
N ILE A 50 -5.64 -9.69 12.39
CA ILE A 50 -5.49 -10.10 13.79
C ILE A 50 -4.09 -9.78 14.33
N TYR A 51 -3.96 -9.45 15.61
CA TYR A 51 -2.67 -9.47 16.30
C TYR A 51 -2.29 -10.90 16.63
N GLY A 52 -1.39 -11.51 15.84
CA GLY A 52 -0.95 -12.89 16.05
C GLY A 52 0.05 -13.03 17.21
N LEU A 53 1.05 -12.15 17.28
CA LEU A 53 2.13 -12.23 18.31
C LEU A 53 1.58 -12.16 19.74
N THR A 54 0.61 -11.32 19.98
CA THR A 54 -0.03 -11.12 21.29
C THR A 54 -1.19 -12.08 21.55
N LYS A 55 -1.36 -13.10 20.71
CA LYS A 55 -2.28 -14.23 20.84
C LYS A 55 -3.77 -13.91 20.57
N GLY A 56 -4.04 -13.07 19.56
CA GLY A 56 -5.34 -13.00 18.94
C GLY A 56 -6.25 -11.85 19.37
N GLN A 57 -5.73 -10.65 19.58
CA GLN A 57 -6.53 -9.44 19.69
C GLN A 57 -6.95 -8.98 18.28
N TYR A 58 -8.08 -8.26 18.17
CA TYR A 58 -8.45 -7.65 16.91
C TYR A 58 -7.45 -6.54 16.54
N SER A 59 -7.16 -6.41 15.26
CA SER A 59 -6.25 -5.43 14.67
C SER A 59 -7.03 -4.28 14.01
N PRO A 60 -6.38 -3.21 13.56
CA PRO A 60 -7.04 -2.11 12.87
C PRO A 60 -7.81 -2.51 11.59
N THR A 61 -7.47 -3.65 10.98
CA THR A 61 -8.14 -4.17 9.77
C THR A 61 -9.17 -5.25 10.06
N SER A 62 -9.33 -5.65 11.33
CA SER A 62 -10.35 -6.62 11.73
C SER A 62 -11.75 -6.09 11.45
N GLU A 63 -12.63 -6.96 11.03
CA GLU A 63 -14.04 -6.64 10.81
C GLU A 63 -14.71 -6.15 12.10
N GLN A 64 -15.66 -5.20 11.97
CA GLN A 64 -16.47 -4.77 13.10
C GLN A 64 -17.24 -5.96 13.67
N GLY A 65 -17.33 -6.04 14.99
CA GLY A 65 -17.96 -7.17 15.68
C GLY A 65 -17.04 -8.37 15.89
N LYS A 66 -15.76 -8.28 15.53
CA LYS A 66 -14.78 -9.38 15.74
C LYS A 66 -14.70 -9.76 17.21
N LYS A 67 -15.07 -11.00 17.50
CA LYS A 67 -14.97 -11.59 18.86
C LYS A 67 -13.59 -12.19 19.06
N THR A 68 -12.95 -11.79 20.14
CA THR A 68 -11.65 -12.32 20.58
C THR A 68 -11.70 -12.55 22.09
N LYS A 69 -10.64 -13.14 22.65
CA LYS A 69 -10.56 -13.33 24.12
C LYS A 69 -10.60 -12.00 24.90
N SER A 70 -10.04 -10.94 24.32
CA SER A 70 -10.03 -9.59 24.91
C SER A 70 -11.26 -8.76 24.56
N THR A 71 -12.03 -9.15 23.55
CA THR A 71 -13.27 -8.50 23.10
C THR A 71 -14.41 -9.51 22.95
N PRO A 72 -14.90 -10.11 24.06
CA PRO A 72 -15.89 -11.20 24.00
C PRO A 72 -17.25 -10.77 23.43
N HIS A 73 -17.56 -9.48 23.49
CA HIS A 73 -18.80 -8.90 22.93
C HIS A 73 -18.64 -8.41 21.48
N GLY A 74 -17.44 -8.50 20.91
CA GLY A 74 -17.10 -8.00 19.57
C GLY A 74 -16.43 -6.62 19.59
N SER A 75 -15.60 -6.37 18.59
CA SER A 75 -14.97 -5.04 18.38
C SER A 75 -16.02 -4.02 17.95
N VAL A 76 -15.88 -2.77 18.42
CA VAL A 76 -16.76 -1.66 18.02
C VAL A 76 -16.13 -0.77 16.93
N ASP A 77 -14.83 -0.95 16.69
CA ASP A 77 -14.07 -0.18 15.71
C ASP A 77 -14.44 -0.56 14.27
N TYR A 78 -14.40 0.41 13.38
CA TYR A 78 -14.52 0.17 11.95
C TYR A 78 -13.16 -0.23 11.36
N PRO A 79 -13.13 -1.18 10.42
CA PRO A 79 -11.88 -1.61 9.79
C PRO A 79 -11.25 -0.47 8.97
N LEU A 80 -9.93 -0.30 9.14
CA LEU A 80 -9.14 0.62 8.33
C LEU A 80 -8.75 -0.06 7.01
N ASN A 81 -8.92 0.64 5.90
CA ASN A 81 -8.46 0.19 4.59
C ASN A 81 -7.00 0.64 4.36
N PRO A 82 -6.03 -0.28 4.30
CA PRO A 82 -4.61 0.06 4.19
C PRO A 82 -4.25 0.75 2.89
N LEU A 83 -4.88 0.35 1.77
CA LEU A 83 -4.62 0.96 0.46
C LEU A 83 -5.12 2.40 0.40
N SER A 84 -6.33 2.65 0.94
CA SER A 84 -6.87 4.01 1.03
C SER A 84 -5.96 4.92 1.84
N LEU A 85 -5.39 4.42 2.95
CA LEU A 85 -4.41 5.17 3.75
C LEU A 85 -3.13 5.45 2.96
N ALA A 86 -2.59 4.47 2.25
CA ALA A 86 -1.38 4.62 1.45
C ALA A 86 -1.57 5.61 0.29
N LEU A 87 -2.73 5.55 -0.38
CA LEU A 87 -3.10 6.48 -1.45
C LEU A 87 -3.29 7.91 -0.92
N ALA A 88 -3.96 8.07 0.23
CA ALA A 88 -4.12 9.37 0.90
C ALA A 88 -2.79 9.96 1.40
N ALA A 89 -1.82 9.10 1.73
CA ALA A 89 -0.45 9.50 2.05
C ALA A 89 0.41 9.75 0.79
N GLU A 90 -0.16 9.76 -0.41
CA GLU A 90 0.52 10.00 -1.70
C GLU A 90 1.62 8.99 -2.04
N ALA A 91 1.50 7.74 -1.58
CA ALA A 91 2.44 6.68 -1.96
C ALA A 91 2.54 6.56 -3.49
N THR A 92 3.77 6.46 -4.00
CA THR A 92 4.02 6.43 -5.44
C THR A 92 3.84 5.06 -6.07
N PHE A 93 3.93 4.00 -5.26
CA PHE A 93 3.58 2.63 -5.66
C PHE A 93 2.67 2.00 -4.60
N VAL A 94 1.49 1.57 -5.02
CA VAL A 94 0.50 0.92 -4.15
C VAL A 94 0.01 -0.34 -4.83
N ALA A 95 0.13 -1.48 -4.16
CA ALA A 95 -0.27 -2.77 -4.70
C ALA A 95 -0.91 -3.67 -3.64
N ARG A 96 -1.69 -4.66 -4.10
CA ARG A 96 -2.28 -5.71 -3.27
C ARG A 96 -2.05 -7.08 -3.91
N THR A 97 -1.80 -8.08 -3.09
CA THR A 97 -1.67 -9.47 -3.51
C THR A 97 -2.14 -10.42 -2.41
N ILE A 98 -2.13 -11.71 -2.70
CA ILE A 98 -2.55 -12.78 -1.79
C ILE A 98 -1.36 -13.74 -1.60
N ASP A 99 -1.07 -14.14 -0.36
CA ASP A 99 0.03 -15.05 -0.02
C ASP A 99 -0.04 -16.41 -0.73
N ALA A 100 -1.25 -16.93 -0.87
CA ALA A 100 -1.52 -18.20 -1.55
C ALA A 100 -1.34 -18.15 -3.08
N ASP A 101 -1.27 -16.95 -3.69
CA ASP A 101 -0.94 -16.77 -5.09
C ASP A 101 0.54 -16.42 -5.29
N THR A 102 1.38 -17.42 -5.15
CA THR A 102 2.84 -17.25 -5.16
C THR A 102 3.39 -16.68 -6.47
N LYS A 103 2.73 -16.92 -7.61
CA LYS A 103 3.13 -16.36 -8.91
C LYS A 103 2.85 -14.86 -8.96
N HIS A 104 1.61 -14.46 -8.65
CA HIS A 104 1.22 -13.06 -8.61
C HIS A 104 2.02 -12.30 -7.54
N LEU A 105 2.19 -12.87 -6.35
CA LEU A 105 3.03 -12.29 -5.29
C LEU A 105 4.45 -12.01 -5.80
N ALA A 106 5.09 -12.98 -6.46
CA ALA A 106 6.45 -12.82 -6.98
C ALA A 106 6.55 -11.69 -8.02
N GLU A 107 5.56 -11.54 -8.90
CA GLU A 107 5.54 -10.45 -9.88
C GLU A 107 5.34 -9.08 -9.20
N ILE A 108 4.44 -8.97 -8.24
CA ILE A 108 4.24 -7.74 -7.47
C ILE A 108 5.52 -7.34 -6.71
N LEU A 109 6.19 -8.29 -6.05
CA LEU A 109 7.44 -8.02 -5.35
C LEU A 109 8.57 -7.58 -6.30
N LYS A 110 8.69 -8.18 -7.49
CA LYS A 110 9.64 -7.73 -8.53
C LYS A 110 9.34 -6.31 -9.00
N ARG A 111 8.06 -5.96 -9.18
CA ARG A 111 7.65 -4.61 -9.56
C ARG A 111 7.97 -3.61 -8.45
N ALA A 112 7.63 -3.93 -7.20
CA ALA A 112 7.97 -3.12 -6.03
C ALA A 112 9.49 -2.91 -5.90
N ALA A 113 10.30 -3.96 -6.12
CA ALA A 113 11.76 -3.88 -6.08
C ALA A 113 12.35 -2.90 -7.11
N ARG A 114 11.75 -2.83 -8.31
CA ARG A 114 12.21 -1.95 -9.40
C ARG A 114 11.73 -0.50 -9.27
N HIS A 115 10.64 -0.28 -8.53
CA HIS A 115 10.10 1.05 -8.32
C HIS A 115 11.10 1.94 -7.57
N LYS A 116 11.27 3.19 -8.00
CA LYS A 116 12.05 4.21 -7.31
C LYS A 116 11.12 5.08 -6.48
N GLY A 117 11.25 4.97 -5.15
CA GLY A 117 10.39 5.61 -4.17
C GLY A 117 9.70 4.62 -3.25
N SER A 118 8.73 5.12 -2.49
CA SER A 118 7.98 4.32 -1.52
C SER A 118 7.05 3.35 -2.23
N ALA A 119 7.34 2.06 -2.12
CA ALA A 119 6.44 0.99 -2.55
C ALA A 119 5.71 0.41 -1.35
N PHE A 120 4.38 0.50 -1.35
CA PHE A 120 3.51 -0.11 -0.36
C PHE A 120 2.78 -1.30 -0.97
N VAL A 121 2.97 -2.49 -0.41
CA VAL A 121 2.36 -3.74 -0.87
C VAL A 121 1.58 -4.37 0.28
N GLU A 122 0.26 -4.42 0.16
CA GLU A 122 -0.60 -5.19 1.04
C GLU A 122 -0.62 -6.64 0.58
N ILE A 123 -0.35 -7.56 1.49
CA ILE A 123 -0.37 -9.00 1.26
C ILE A 123 -1.43 -9.61 2.17
N TYR A 124 -2.56 -10.04 1.61
CA TYR A 124 -3.54 -10.80 2.35
C TYR A 124 -2.95 -12.15 2.74
N GLN A 125 -2.87 -12.39 4.04
CA GLN A 125 -2.27 -13.58 4.62
C GLN A 125 -3.23 -14.29 5.56
N ASN A 126 -3.34 -15.60 5.42
CA ASN A 126 -4.13 -16.40 6.35
C ASN A 126 -3.36 -16.64 7.66
N CYS A 127 -3.94 -16.26 8.79
CA CYS A 127 -3.43 -16.63 10.12
C CYS A 127 -4.11 -17.91 10.59
N ASN A 128 -3.52 -19.06 10.32
CA ASN A 128 -4.09 -20.37 10.61
C ASN A 128 -4.26 -20.70 12.11
N ILE A 129 -3.77 -19.84 13.01
CA ILE A 129 -3.88 -20.03 14.48
C ILE A 129 -4.97 -19.16 15.10
N PHE A 130 -5.03 -17.88 14.72
CA PHE A 130 -5.90 -16.91 15.39
C PHE A 130 -7.02 -16.37 14.52
N ASN A 131 -6.92 -16.50 13.18
CA ASN A 131 -7.91 -15.98 12.25
C ASN A 131 -7.97 -16.83 10.97
N ASP A 132 -8.05 -18.15 11.14
CA ASP A 132 -8.08 -19.08 10.02
C ASP A 132 -9.31 -18.87 9.13
N GLY A 133 -9.08 -18.82 7.83
CA GLY A 133 -10.12 -18.64 6.82
C GLY A 133 -10.60 -17.20 6.62
N ALA A 134 -9.96 -16.19 7.20
CA ALA A 134 -10.37 -14.78 7.09
C ALA A 134 -10.58 -14.30 5.64
N PHE A 135 -9.82 -14.84 4.69
CA PHE A 135 -9.89 -14.48 3.27
C PHE A 135 -10.34 -15.62 2.36
N LYS A 136 -10.87 -16.71 2.94
CA LYS A 136 -11.24 -17.91 2.19
C LYS A 136 -12.27 -17.65 1.09
N SER A 137 -13.14 -16.65 1.27
CA SER A 137 -14.19 -16.28 0.30
C SER A 137 -13.66 -15.83 -1.05
N PHE A 138 -12.41 -15.38 -1.13
CA PHE A 138 -11.78 -14.95 -2.38
C PHE A 138 -10.32 -15.45 -2.57
N ALA A 139 -9.62 -15.86 -1.51
CA ALA A 139 -8.23 -16.32 -1.62
C ALA A 139 -8.11 -17.81 -1.98
N ASP A 140 -9.15 -18.62 -1.72
CA ASP A 140 -9.16 -20.04 -2.07
C ASP A 140 -9.05 -20.20 -3.60
N LYS A 141 -8.14 -21.07 -4.05
CA LYS A 141 -7.88 -21.33 -5.47
C LYS A 141 -9.14 -21.68 -6.28
N LYS A 142 -10.15 -22.27 -5.63
CA LYS A 142 -11.38 -22.72 -6.31
C LYS A 142 -12.31 -21.56 -6.69
N VAL A 143 -12.24 -20.44 -5.97
CA VAL A 143 -13.15 -19.30 -6.13
C VAL A 143 -12.41 -18.03 -6.54
N ARG A 144 -11.09 -18.01 -6.45
CA ARG A 144 -10.27 -16.83 -6.66
C ARG A 144 -10.53 -16.15 -8.01
N ASP A 145 -10.53 -16.89 -9.08
CA ASP A 145 -10.72 -16.35 -10.42
C ASP A 145 -12.10 -15.68 -10.58
N ASP A 146 -13.12 -16.16 -9.85
CA ASP A 146 -14.46 -15.58 -9.84
C ASP A 146 -14.64 -14.44 -8.82
N ARG A 147 -13.72 -14.32 -7.87
CA ARG A 147 -13.83 -13.40 -6.72
C ARG A 147 -12.72 -12.34 -6.67
N THR A 148 -11.77 -12.39 -7.58
CA THR A 148 -10.72 -11.38 -7.71
C THR A 148 -10.68 -10.83 -9.12
N VAL A 149 -10.27 -9.55 -9.26
CA VAL A 149 -9.94 -8.94 -10.54
C VAL A 149 -8.48 -8.52 -10.51
N VAL A 150 -7.71 -8.96 -11.50
CA VAL A 150 -6.29 -8.60 -11.62
C VAL A 150 -6.20 -7.26 -12.34
N LEU A 151 -5.57 -6.28 -11.69
CA LEU A 151 -5.34 -4.96 -12.25
C LEU A 151 -4.13 -5.00 -13.19
N GLU A 152 -4.37 -4.82 -14.48
CA GLU A 152 -3.34 -4.71 -15.51
C GLU A 152 -3.44 -3.34 -16.18
N HIS A 153 -2.29 -2.66 -16.31
CA HIS A 153 -2.24 -1.34 -16.94
C HIS A 153 -2.73 -1.38 -18.39
N ASP A 154 -3.56 -0.39 -18.76
CA ASP A 154 -4.21 -0.26 -20.08
C ASP A 154 -5.10 -1.45 -20.47
N LYS A 155 -5.58 -2.24 -19.48
CA LYS A 155 -6.49 -3.36 -19.74
C LYS A 155 -7.87 -3.08 -19.15
N PRO A 156 -8.93 -3.56 -19.82
CA PRO A 156 -10.27 -3.57 -19.24
C PRO A 156 -10.31 -4.51 -18.03
N MET A 157 -11.08 -4.13 -17.03
CA MET A 157 -11.22 -4.90 -15.80
C MET A 157 -12.18 -6.07 -16.02
N ILE A 158 -11.65 -7.19 -16.48
CA ILE A 158 -12.37 -8.44 -16.73
C ILE A 158 -11.93 -9.47 -15.69
N PHE A 159 -12.87 -10.26 -15.18
CA PHE A 159 -12.64 -11.33 -14.24
C PHE A 159 -13.62 -12.49 -14.43
N GLY A 160 -13.56 -13.49 -13.57
CA GLY A 160 -14.28 -14.75 -13.72
C GLY A 160 -13.41 -15.81 -14.38
N LYS A 161 -13.67 -17.06 -14.05
CA LYS A 161 -12.90 -18.20 -14.57
C LYS A 161 -12.89 -18.28 -16.09
N GLU A 162 -14.01 -17.90 -16.71
CA GLU A 162 -14.18 -17.89 -18.17
C GLU A 162 -13.97 -16.48 -18.77
N GLY A 163 -13.62 -15.47 -17.95
CA GLY A 163 -13.50 -14.08 -18.39
C GLY A 163 -14.84 -13.46 -18.81
N ASP A 164 -15.91 -13.90 -18.17
CA ASP A 164 -17.30 -13.62 -18.52
C ASP A 164 -17.90 -12.44 -17.75
N LYS A 165 -17.12 -11.79 -16.88
CA LYS A 165 -17.56 -10.65 -16.07
C LYS A 165 -16.62 -9.47 -16.22
N GLY A 166 -17.20 -8.27 -16.20
CA GLY A 166 -16.45 -7.03 -16.27
C GLY A 166 -16.96 -5.99 -15.28
N ILE A 167 -16.17 -4.94 -15.08
CA ILE A 167 -16.52 -3.82 -14.22
C ILE A 167 -16.77 -2.59 -15.09
N ARG A 168 -17.93 -1.94 -14.89
CA ARG A 168 -18.33 -0.69 -15.53
C ARG A 168 -18.66 0.34 -14.45
N LEU A 169 -18.53 1.62 -14.75
CA LEU A 169 -19.03 2.70 -13.91
C LEU A 169 -20.39 3.17 -14.34
N GLU A 170 -21.34 3.24 -13.40
CA GLU A 170 -22.61 3.96 -13.54
C GLU A 170 -22.54 5.22 -12.66
N GLY A 171 -22.18 6.33 -13.29
CA GLY A 171 -21.70 7.51 -12.57
C GLY A 171 -20.37 7.21 -11.87
N LEU A 172 -20.34 7.27 -10.53
CA LEU A 172 -19.18 6.89 -9.72
C LEU A 172 -19.32 5.50 -9.06
N LYS A 173 -20.41 4.81 -9.34
CA LYS A 173 -20.67 3.48 -8.76
C LYS A 173 -20.13 2.39 -9.67
N PRO A 174 -19.19 1.55 -9.19
CA PRO A 174 -18.78 0.36 -9.93
C PRO A 174 -19.90 -0.68 -9.91
N VAL A 175 -20.18 -1.26 -11.07
CA VAL A 175 -21.15 -2.34 -11.24
C VAL A 175 -20.51 -3.49 -12.00
N VAL A 176 -20.87 -4.71 -11.61
CA VAL A 176 -20.47 -5.92 -12.32
C VAL A 176 -21.45 -6.15 -13.46
N VAL A 177 -20.93 -6.42 -14.66
CA VAL A 177 -21.71 -6.71 -15.86
C VAL A 177 -21.22 -8.02 -16.50
N ASP A 178 -22.11 -8.72 -17.19
CA ASP A 178 -21.72 -9.88 -17.98
C ASP A 178 -21.05 -9.41 -19.28
N VAL A 179 -20.00 -10.13 -19.69
CA VAL A 179 -19.22 -9.89 -20.90
C VAL A 179 -19.39 -11.09 -21.83
N ALA A 180 -20.19 -10.94 -22.88
CA ALA A 180 -20.47 -12.01 -23.82
C ALA A 180 -19.54 -12.00 -25.07
N GLY A 181 -18.70 -10.96 -25.22
CA GLY A 181 -17.76 -10.82 -26.32
C GLY A 181 -17.12 -9.43 -26.41
N GLU A 182 -16.23 -9.22 -27.38
CA GLU A 182 -15.45 -7.97 -27.55
C GLU A 182 -16.30 -6.69 -27.63
N ALA A 183 -17.55 -6.80 -28.12
CA ALA A 183 -18.46 -5.66 -28.23
C ALA A 183 -18.88 -5.13 -26.84
N ASP A 184 -18.90 -5.96 -25.81
CA ASP A 184 -19.30 -5.60 -24.46
C ASP A 184 -18.15 -4.97 -23.69
N GLU A 185 -16.91 -5.14 -24.14
CA GLU A 185 -15.71 -4.57 -23.52
C GLU A 185 -15.64 -3.04 -23.67
N ALA A 186 -16.28 -2.46 -24.67
CA ALA A 186 -16.21 -1.02 -24.99
C ALA A 186 -16.72 -0.08 -23.89
N GLY A 187 -17.45 -0.60 -22.91
CA GLY A 187 -17.95 0.17 -21.75
C GLY A 187 -17.30 -0.17 -20.42
N LEU A 188 -16.33 -1.08 -20.42
CA LEU A 188 -15.67 -1.53 -19.21
C LEU A 188 -14.66 -0.49 -18.70
N LEU A 189 -14.45 -0.51 -17.40
CA LEU A 189 -13.44 0.30 -16.75
C LEU A 189 -12.04 -0.21 -17.15
N VAL A 190 -11.25 0.68 -17.73
CA VAL A 190 -9.84 0.42 -18.06
C VAL A 190 -8.95 0.92 -16.92
N HIS A 191 -8.05 0.07 -16.46
CA HIS A 191 -7.13 0.42 -15.38
C HIS A 191 -5.92 1.21 -15.89
N ASP A 192 -5.67 2.37 -15.28
CA ASP A 192 -4.45 3.16 -15.50
C ASP A 192 -3.70 3.36 -14.17
N GLU A 193 -2.66 2.57 -13.95
CA GLU A 193 -1.82 2.66 -12.75
C GLU A 193 -0.91 3.90 -12.73
N LYS A 194 -0.73 4.57 -13.88
CA LYS A 194 0.20 5.70 -14.06
C LYS A 194 -0.49 7.05 -14.01
N THR A 195 -1.82 7.08 -13.89
CA THR A 195 -2.52 8.36 -13.76
C THR A 195 -2.12 9.09 -12.48
N PRO A 196 -1.76 10.39 -12.54
CA PRO A 196 -1.49 11.19 -11.36
C PRO A 196 -2.71 11.36 -10.45
N ASP A 197 -3.92 11.36 -11.02
CA ASP A 197 -5.17 11.45 -10.29
C ASP A 197 -5.45 10.16 -9.50
N PRO A 198 -5.53 10.21 -8.17
CA PRO A 198 -5.74 9.03 -7.34
C PRO A 198 -7.20 8.54 -7.31
N THR A 199 -8.14 9.20 -7.98
CA THR A 199 -9.58 8.93 -7.87
C THR A 199 -9.91 7.49 -8.21
N LEU A 200 -9.42 7.00 -9.36
CA LEU A 200 -9.64 5.61 -9.77
C LEU A 200 -8.99 4.63 -8.79
N ALA A 201 -7.74 4.86 -8.40
CA ALA A 201 -7.04 4.00 -7.45
C ALA A 201 -7.76 3.91 -6.10
N ASN A 202 -8.31 5.04 -5.59
CA ASN A 202 -9.12 5.06 -4.37
C ASN A 202 -10.45 4.31 -4.51
N LEU A 203 -11.12 4.46 -5.65
CA LEU A 203 -12.34 3.71 -5.96
C LEU A 203 -12.06 2.21 -5.96
N LEU A 204 -11.00 1.79 -6.64
CA LEU A 204 -10.58 0.39 -6.71
C LEU A 204 -10.13 -0.17 -5.36
N ALA A 205 -9.44 0.63 -4.54
CA ALA A 205 -9.02 0.22 -3.20
C ALA A 205 -10.19 -0.16 -2.28
N ARG A 206 -11.40 0.34 -2.59
CA ARG A 206 -12.63 0.08 -1.84
C ARG A 206 -13.67 -0.72 -2.62
N LEU A 207 -13.32 -1.27 -3.78
CA LEU A 207 -14.27 -1.96 -4.65
C LEU A 207 -14.95 -3.14 -3.92
N GLU A 208 -14.19 -3.91 -3.13
CA GLU A 208 -14.71 -5.04 -2.35
C GLU A 208 -15.74 -4.67 -1.27
N GLU A 209 -15.82 -3.36 -0.92
CA GLU A 209 -16.77 -2.84 0.06
C GLU A 209 -18.09 -2.38 -0.59
N ALA A 210 -18.16 -2.31 -1.91
CA ALA A 210 -19.30 -1.73 -2.61
C ALA A 210 -20.53 -2.65 -2.63
N ASP A 211 -20.30 -3.96 -2.86
CA ASP A 211 -21.35 -4.98 -2.92
C ASP A 211 -20.73 -6.38 -2.79
N GLU A 212 -21.49 -7.37 -2.29
CA GLU A 212 -21.02 -8.76 -2.19
C GLU A 212 -20.69 -9.42 -3.54
N SER A 213 -21.24 -8.91 -4.64
CA SER A 213 -20.96 -9.39 -5.99
C SER A 213 -19.66 -8.82 -6.57
N THR A 214 -19.14 -7.72 -6.04
CA THR A 214 -17.91 -7.10 -6.53
C THR A 214 -16.67 -7.94 -6.18
N PRO A 215 -15.73 -8.09 -7.12
CA PRO A 215 -14.50 -8.82 -6.88
C PRO A 215 -13.52 -8.00 -6.02
N VAL A 216 -12.57 -8.70 -5.38
CA VAL A 216 -11.44 -8.08 -4.70
C VAL A 216 -10.37 -7.72 -5.73
N PRO A 217 -10.02 -6.44 -5.91
CA PRO A 217 -8.93 -6.07 -6.81
C PRO A 217 -7.58 -6.47 -6.24
N VAL A 218 -6.75 -7.09 -7.08
CA VAL A 218 -5.36 -7.44 -6.80
C VAL A 218 -4.48 -6.94 -7.95
N GLY A 219 -3.24 -6.61 -7.67
CA GLY A 219 -2.34 -6.02 -8.66
C GLY A 219 -1.80 -4.67 -8.21
N VAL A 220 -1.36 -3.85 -9.15
CA VAL A 220 -0.82 -2.52 -8.89
C VAL A 220 -1.92 -1.48 -9.13
N PHE A 221 -2.28 -0.77 -8.07
CA PHE A 221 -3.30 0.29 -8.09
C PHE A 221 -2.74 1.63 -8.59
N ARG A 222 -1.48 1.89 -8.27
CA ARG A 222 -0.77 3.13 -8.61
C ARG A 222 0.71 2.87 -8.75
N ALA A 223 1.34 3.42 -9.81
CA ALA A 223 2.77 3.37 -10.02
C ALA A 223 3.25 4.67 -10.71
N LEU A 224 3.64 5.66 -9.91
CA LEU A 224 4.07 6.98 -10.38
C LEU A 224 5.57 7.15 -10.25
N ASP A 225 6.17 7.75 -11.26
CA ASP A 225 7.57 8.17 -11.22
C ASP A 225 7.68 9.58 -10.64
N LYS A 226 8.23 9.68 -9.43
CA LYS A 226 8.44 10.96 -8.72
C LYS A 226 9.83 10.94 -8.06
N PRO A 227 10.49 12.10 -7.93
CA PRO A 227 11.72 12.20 -7.16
C PRO A 227 11.59 11.66 -5.76
N THR A 228 12.61 10.97 -5.28
CA THR A 228 12.64 10.43 -3.92
C THR A 228 13.16 11.46 -2.92
N TYR A 229 12.72 11.33 -1.66
CA TYR A 229 13.21 12.21 -0.59
C TYR A 229 14.73 12.10 -0.40
N ASP A 230 15.25 10.88 -0.42
CA ASP A 230 16.69 10.62 -0.29
C ASP A 230 17.48 11.22 -1.45
N GLY A 231 17.00 11.13 -2.71
CA GLY A 231 17.62 11.76 -3.87
C GLY A 231 17.62 13.28 -3.79
N LEU A 232 16.46 13.90 -3.48
CA LEU A 232 16.35 15.35 -3.32
C LEU A 232 17.23 15.89 -2.18
N LEU A 233 17.37 15.13 -1.08
CA LEU A 233 18.23 15.49 0.03
C LEU A 233 19.71 15.46 -0.36
N ASP A 234 20.13 14.41 -1.11
CA ASP A 234 21.51 14.32 -1.62
C ASP A 234 21.84 15.46 -2.57
N GLU A 235 20.92 15.83 -3.48
CA GLU A 235 21.07 17.00 -4.36
C GLU A 235 21.23 18.30 -3.55
N GLN A 236 20.36 18.52 -2.56
CA GLN A 236 20.41 19.70 -1.69
C GLN A 236 21.73 19.77 -0.90
N MET A 237 22.22 18.64 -0.39
CA MET A 237 23.51 18.58 0.31
C MET A 237 24.68 18.86 -0.63
N ALA A 238 24.64 18.34 -1.87
CA ALA A 238 25.67 18.59 -2.87
C ALA A 238 25.73 20.07 -3.25
N GLU A 239 24.59 20.72 -3.46
CA GLU A 239 24.51 22.17 -3.71
C GLU A 239 25.05 22.99 -2.52
N ALA A 240 24.69 22.61 -1.28
CA ALA A 240 25.18 23.32 -0.11
C ALA A 240 26.71 23.25 0.05
N ARG A 241 27.32 22.10 -0.33
CA ARG A 241 28.77 21.90 -0.29
C ARG A 241 29.53 22.72 -1.35
N GLN A 242 28.86 23.11 -2.44
CA GLN A 242 29.47 23.96 -3.50
C GLN A 242 29.55 25.43 -3.11
N LYS A 243 28.83 25.88 -2.09
CA LYS A 243 28.91 27.25 -1.60
C LYS A 243 30.30 27.49 -1.00
N PRO A 244 30.98 28.61 -1.38
CA PRO A 244 32.34 28.89 -0.91
C PRO A 244 32.35 29.12 0.61
N GLY A 245 33.24 28.45 1.28
CA GLY A 245 33.56 28.59 2.71
C GLY A 245 33.51 27.24 3.43
N ALA A 246 34.65 26.83 4.01
CA ALA A 246 34.63 25.79 5.03
C ALA A 246 33.79 26.30 6.19
N GLY A 247 32.84 25.44 6.69
CA GLY A 247 32.08 25.81 7.87
C GLY A 247 33.02 26.05 9.06
N ASP A 248 32.85 27.19 9.73
CA ASP A 248 33.55 27.51 10.96
C ASP A 248 32.66 27.07 12.12
N MET A 249 33.08 25.98 12.79
CA MET A 249 32.33 25.42 13.93
C MET A 249 32.33 26.37 15.14
N GLU A 250 33.42 27.11 15.37
CA GLU A 250 33.51 28.07 16.48
C GLU A 250 32.57 29.25 16.23
N ALA A 251 32.57 29.79 15.03
CA ALA A 251 31.63 30.85 14.61
C ALA A 251 30.18 30.39 14.68
N LEU A 252 29.89 29.14 14.29
CA LEU A 252 28.54 28.56 14.37
C LEU A 252 28.07 28.42 15.81
N LEU A 253 28.93 27.96 16.73
CA LEU A 253 28.60 27.78 18.14
C LEU A 253 28.52 29.10 18.89
N ALA A 254 29.37 30.07 18.57
CA ALA A 254 29.35 31.41 19.17
C ALA A 254 28.15 32.26 18.70
N GLY A 255 27.66 32.00 17.45
CA GLY A 255 26.63 32.82 16.81
C GLY A 255 27.17 34.20 16.39
N SER A 256 26.24 35.06 15.94
CA SER A 256 26.58 36.42 15.48
C SER A 256 26.69 37.47 16.59
N GLU A 257 26.19 37.14 17.79
CA GLU A 257 26.17 38.04 18.94
C GLU A 257 27.04 37.46 20.06
N THR A 258 28.28 37.92 20.13
CA THR A 258 29.23 37.52 21.19
C THR A 258 29.62 38.72 22.02
N TRP A 259 29.86 38.49 23.33
CA TRP A 259 30.43 39.51 24.21
C TRP A 259 31.60 38.90 24.97
N THR A 260 32.54 39.74 25.33
CA THR A 260 33.68 39.34 26.17
C THR A 260 33.35 39.55 27.63
N VAL A 261 33.52 38.51 28.44
CA VAL A 261 33.43 38.62 29.89
C VAL A 261 34.81 39.03 30.41
N ASN A 262 34.92 40.24 30.99
CA ASN A 262 36.14 40.76 31.61
C ASN A 262 36.26 40.33 33.05
#